data_7dde28a749e551cc3d6ec1b5fcd7a73d
#
_entry.id   7dde28a749e551cc3d6ec1b5fcd7a73d
#
_cell.length_a   1.000
_cell.length_b   1.000
_cell.length_c   1.000
_cell.angle_alpha   90.00
_cell.angle_beta   90.00
_cell.angle_gamma   90.00
#
_symmetry.space_group_name_H-M   'P 1'
#
loop_
_entity.id
_entity.type
_entity.pdbx_description
1 polymer ?
#
loop_
_entity_poly.entity_id
_entity_poly.type
_entity_poly.pdbx_seq_one_letter_code
_entity_poly.pdbx_strand_id
1 'polypeptide(L)'
;MELMKMYNSLPVFAQNFACTVQGGLITKRRYSPYFEKRLNHYLKTGQYNLEQVQEYQNKHLSHLVKHAYETVPYYRKEFDECGFNPYKFKHADELSVLPIITKDVLKEHIQDFISTAKLKSKTFVHLTGGTTGKSLPYYTTFHEQSEQWAVWWRYRNNLGIKRTDWCGEFGSKLVVPVSRRNPPYWRFDYAGHRLFFSPYHLNADTVKDYARELGKVKWIHGYTSKLADMAYQLVESGITIPMDFVTIGAENMYDSQKNILERAFGSHVYQHYGMTEGSANISQGLDGTMRVDEDFSYVEFIWNGTDYSIIGTNFHYYCMPLIRYCTGDYGKLSDKQDGGFRIVKSLHGRDSEFVVTNIGTKVTAVEFDEEIFAKIPHIAEAQVVQKSKDELEIRVVRLERYHKEDEEMLFRRLRDVVGAEMKYRIVYLKNLEKAANGKFKLILNHGGG
;
A
#
# COMPACT_ATOMS: atom_id res chain seq x y z
N MET A 1 -5.54 23.21 12.98
CA MET A 1 -4.42 24.10 12.58
C MET A 1 -3.67 24.66 13.78
N GLU A 2 -4.33 25.14 14.82
CA GLU A 2 -3.69 25.70 16.06
C GLU A 2 -2.86 24.66 16.83
N LEU A 3 -3.38 23.46 17.02
CA LEU A 3 -2.70 22.40 17.76
C LEU A 3 -1.33 22.02 17.14
N MET A 4 -1.25 21.99 15.80
CA MET A 4 0.03 21.75 15.11
C MET A 4 1.00 22.92 15.24
N LYS A 5 0.51 24.14 15.22
CA LYS A 5 1.37 25.33 15.46
C LYS A 5 1.96 25.28 16.87
N MET A 6 1.13 24.97 17.86
CA MET A 6 1.57 24.81 19.25
C MET A 6 2.59 23.67 19.39
N TYR A 7 2.30 22.48 18.81
CA TYR A 7 3.25 21.37 18.78
C TYR A 7 4.60 21.75 18.17
N ASN A 8 4.57 22.45 17.03
CA ASN A 8 5.78 22.87 16.31
C ASN A 8 6.65 23.86 17.08
N SER A 9 6.08 24.62 18.00
CA SER A 9 6.82 25.56 18.88
C SER A 9 7.46 24.91 20.10
N LEU A 10 7.08 23.65 20.42
CA LEU A 10 7.62 22.94 21.58
C LEU A 10 9.09 22.53 21.36
N PRO A 11 9.89 22.47 22.44
CA PRO A 11 11.22 21.88 22.38
C PRO A 11 11.12 20.36 22.09
N VAL A 12 12.20 19.77 21.56
CA VAL A 12 12.23 18.38 21.06
C VAL A 12 11.76 17.37 22.11
N PHE A 13 12.18 17.49 23.35
CA PHE A 13 11.78 16.58 24.42
C PHE A 13 10.25 16.58 24.65
N ALA A 14 9.64 17.77 24.56
CA ALA A 14 8.18 17.90 24.70
C ALA A 14 7.44 17.35 23.47
N GLN A 15 8.02 17.49 22.27
CA GLN A 15 7.50 16.85 21.07
C GLN A 15 7.58 15.32 21.17
N ASN A 16 8.69 14.75 21.69
CA ASN A 16 8.83 13.31 21.95
C ASN A 16 7.80 12.83 22.99
N PHE A 17 7.59 13.62 24.04
CA PHE A 17 6.57 13.32 25.04
C PHE A 17 5.17 13.32 24.43
N ALA A 18 4.83 14.32 23.61
CA ALA A 18 3.56 14.38 22.89
C ALA A 18 3.37 13.17 21.94
N CYS A 19 4.41 12.78 21.20
CA CYS A 19 4.39 11.58 20.36
C CYS A 19 4.17 10.32 21.20
N THR A 20 4.81 10.21 22.35
CA THR A 20 4.69 9.06 23.26
C THR A 20 3.28 8.97 23.87
N VAL A 21 2.70 10.09 24.31
CA VAL A 21 1.32 10.12 24.82
C VAL A 21 0.34 9.73 23.72
N GLN A 22 0.47 10.31 22.55
CA GLN A 22 -0.36 9.96 21.40
C GLN A 22 -0.19 8.47 21.02
N GLY A 23 1.05 7.96 21.00
CA GLY A 23 1.37 6.56 20.75
C GLY A 23 0.75 5.64 21.78
N GLY A 24 0.80 5.99 23.06
CA GLY A 24 0.15 5.23 24.14
C GLY A 24 -1.37 5.15 23.98
N LEU A 25 -2.02 6.26 23.61
CA LEU A 25 -3.46 6.27 23.33
C LEU A 25 -3.81 5.39 22.12
N ILE A 26 -3.01 5.44 21.06
CA ILE A 26 -3.19 4.60 19.88
C ILE A 26 -2.97 3.13 20.22
N THR A 27 -1.91 2.80 20.95
CA THR A 27 -1.57 1.44 21.38
C THR A 27 -2.69 0.84 22.22
N LYS A 28 -3.17 1.57 23.24
CA LYS A 28 -4.28 1.14 24.09
C LYS A 28 -5.57 0.89 23.29
N ARG A 29 -5.87 1.77 22.34
CA ARG A 29 -7.05 1.64 21.47
C ARG A 29 -6.93 0.47 20.50
N ARG A 30 -5.77 0.29 19.86
CA ARG A 30 -5.54 -0.65 18.77
C ARG A 30 -5.32 -2.07 19.24
N TYR A 31 -4.55 -2.24 20.32
CA TYR A 31 -4.12 -3.54 20.85
C TYR A 31 -4.92 -3.94 22.09
N SER A 32 -6.24 -4.01 21.92
CA SER A 32 -7.20 -4.42 22.95
C SER A 32 -7.23 -5.95 23.13
N PRO A 33 -7.88 -6.49 24.17
CA PRO A 33 -8.13 -7.92 24.29
C PRO A 33 -8.86 -8.52 23.07
N TYR A 34 -9.71 -7.73 22.42
CA TYR A 34 -10.35 -8.17 21.17
C TYR A 34 -9.33 -8.35 20.04
N PHE A 35 -8.42 -7.41 19.86
CA PHE A 35 -7.32 -7.54 18.90
C PHE A 35 -6.48 -8.80 19.17
N GLU A 36 -6.08 -9.07 20.41
CA GLU A 36 -5.30 -10.26 20.76
C GLU A 36 -6.05 -11.56 20.39
N LYS A 37 -7.35 -11.61 20.68
CA LYS A 37 -8.21 -12.73 20.28
C LYS A 37 -8.20 -12.91 18.77
N ARG A 38 -8.32 -11.82 17.99
CA ARG A 38 -8.34 -11.88 16.54
C ARG A 38 -6.98 -12.22 15.94
N LEU A 39 -5.89 -11.68 16.49
CA LEU A 39 -4.54 -12.06 16.06
C LEU A 39 -4.29 -13.56 16.25
N ASN A 40 -4.63 -14.10 17.42
CA ASN A 40 -4.51 -15.54 17.69
C ASN A 40 -5.40 -16.38 16.76
N HIS A 41 -6.57 -15.85 16.40
CA HIS A 41 -7.44 -16.49 15.41
C HIS A 41 -6.76 -16.53 14.03
N TYR A 42 -6.27 -15.40 13.52
CA TYR A 42 -5.60 -15.33 12.21
C TYR A 42 -4.29 -16.15 12.14
N LEU A 43 -3.55 -16.27 13.24
CA LEU A 43 -2.39 -17.18 13.31
C LEU A 43 -2.78 -18.65 13.13
N LYS A 44 -3.99 -19.05 13.57
CA LYS A 44 -4.52 -20.39 13.36
C LYS A 44 -5.09 -20.57 11.96
N THR A 45 -5.99 -19.67 11.54
CA THR A 45 -6.65 -19.75 10.24
C THR A 45 -5.67 -19.61 9.08
N GLY A 46 -4.55 -18.92 9.26
CA GLY A 46 -3.46 -18.82 8.28
C GLY A 46 -2.84 -20.19 7.88
N GLN A 47 -3.20 -21.26 8.55
CA GLN A 47 -2.74 -22.63 8.23
C GLN A 47 -3.86 -23.50 7.63
N TYR A 48 -5.01 -22.94 7.30
CA TYR A 48 -6.14 -23.66 6.75
C TYR A 48 -5.82 -24.26 5.38
N ASN A 49 -6.32 -25.47 5.13
CA ASN A 49 -6.37 -26.05 3.79
C ASN A 49 -7.51 -25.43 2.97
N LEU A 50 -7.62 -25.81 1.71
CA LEU A 50 -8.60 -25.24 0.79
C LEU A 50 -10.06 -25.40 1.27
N GLU A 51 -10.41 -26.60 1.74
CA GLU A 51 -11.76 -26.90 2.24
C GLU A 51 -12.11 -26.01 3.45
N GLN A 52 -11.18 -25.89 4.40
CA GLN A 52 -11.35 -25.06 5.59
C GLN A 52 -11.48 -23.58 5.25
N VAL A 53 -10.71 -23.08 4.26
CA VAL A 53 -10.83 -21.70 3.77
C VAL A 53 -12.19 -21.48 3.14
N GLN A 54 -12.65 -22.39 2.27
CA GLN A 54 -13.94 -22.29 1.60
C GLN A 54 -15.10 -22.32 2.60
N GLU A 55 -15.06 -23.24 3.57
CA GLU A 55 -16.07 -23.30 4.63
C GLU A 55 -16.09 -21.99 5.45
N TYR A 56 -14.90 -21.48 5.81
CA TYR A 56 -14.77 -20.24 6.56
C TYR A 56 -15.36 -19.05 5.78
N GLN A 57 -14.99 -18.90 4.51
CA GLN A 57 -15.50 -17.85 3.63
C GLN A 57 -17.02 -17.94 3.46
N ASN A 58 -17.54 -19.12 3.09
CA ASN A 58 -18.96 -19.33 2.87
C ASN A 58 -19.79 -18.97 4.11
N LYS A 59 -19.34 -19.37 5.29
CA LYS A 59 -19.98 -19.04 6.57
C LYS A 59 -20.02 -17.54 6.81
N HIS A 60 -18.88 -16.85 6.67
CA HIS A 60 -18.81 -15.41 6.95
C HIS A 60 -19.52 -14.56 5.90
N LEU A 61 -19.42 -14.95 4.63
CA LEU A 61 -20.16 -14.29 3.54
C LEU A 61 -21.66 -14.44 3.72
N SER A 62 -22.15 -15.65 4.13
CA SER A 62 -23.58 -15.86 4.42
C SER A 62 -24.11 -14.90 5.49
N HIS A 63 -23.31 -14.61 6.52
CA HIS A 63 -23.69 -13.63 7.54
C HIS A 63 -23.65 -12.20 6.98
N LEU A 64 -22.62 -11.87 6.18
CA LEU A 64 -22.46 -10.54 5.59
C LEU A 64 -23.61 -10.19 4.64
N VAL A 65 -23.96 -11.09 3.70
CA VAL A 65 -25.02 -10.81 2.70
C VAL A 65 -26.38 -10.65 3.35
N LYS A 66 -26.70 -11.43 4.40
CA LYS A 66 -27.92 -11.26 5.20
C LYS A 66 -27.94 -9.91 5.89
N HIS A 67 -26.87 -9.56 6.59
CA HIS A 67 -26.74 -8.26 7.25
C HIS A 67 -26.86 -7.11 6.24
N ALA A 68 -26.18 -7.19 5.11
CA ALA A 68 -26.23 -6.17 4.07
C ALA A 68 -27.64 -5.96 3.53
N TYR A 69 -28.36 -7.03 3.23
CA TYR A 69 -29.75 -6.97 2.78
C TYR A 69 -30.68 -6.35 3.84
N GLU A 70 -30.53 -6.76 5.11
CA GLU A 70 -31.41 -6.33 6.19
C GLU A 70 -31.17 -4.88 6.62
N THR A 71 -29.92 -4.38 6.51
CA THR A 71 -29.52 -3.14 7.19
C THR A 71 -28.90 -2.08 6.29
N VAL A 72 -28.55 -2.41 5.03
CA VAL A 72 -27.89 -1.47 4.12
C VAL A 72 -28.80 -1.17 2.95
N PRO A 73 -29.34 0.06 2.83
CA PRO A 73 -30.32 0.42 1.81
C PRO A 73 -29.88 0.10 0.38
N TYR A 74 -28.62 0.37 0.04
CA TYR A 74 -28.07 0.06 -1.28
C TYR A 74 -28.20 -1.42 -1.63
N TYR A 75 -27.76 -2.31 -0.73
CA TYR A 75 -27.77 -3.75 -1.01
C TYR A 75 -29.17 -4.35 -1.01
N ARG A 76 -30.09 -3.82 -0.23
CA ARG A 76 -31.49 -4.27 -0.29
C ARG A 76 -32.04 -4.07 -1.71
N LYS A 77 -31.86 -2.88 -2.27
CA LYS A 77 -32.30 -2.58 -3.63
C LYS A 77 -31.61 -3.45 -4.67
N GLU A 78 -30.27 -3.52 -4.65
CA GLU A 78 -29.50 -4.27 -5.64
C GLU A 78 -29.83 -5.77 -5.60
N PHE A 79 -30.00 -6.36 -4.41
CA PHE A 79 -30.31 -7.78 -4.29
C PHE A 79 -31.70 -8.10 -4.83
N ASP A 80 -32.69 -7.24 -4.57
CA ASP A 80 -34.03 -7.39 -5.10
C ASP A 80 -34.02 -7.26 -6.64
N GLU A 81 -33.31 -6.30 -7.19
CA GLU A 81 -33.17 -6.07 -8.64
C GLU A 81 -32.45 -7.22 -9.36
N CYS A 82 -31.42 -7.79 -8.74
CA CYS A 82 -30.69 -8.96 -9.29
C CYS A 82 -31.38 -10.31 -9.00
N GLY A 83 -32.47 -10.33 -8.22
CA GLY A 83 -33.11 -11.57 -7.78
C GLY A 83 -32.22 -12.42 -6.84
N PHE A 84 -31.24 -11.81 -6.18
CA PHE A 84 -30.34 -12.49 -5.25
C PHE A 84 -31.00 -12.67 -3.88
N ASN A 85 -31.14 -13.93 -3.46
CA ASN A 85 -31.74 -14.25 -2.16
C ASN A 85 -30.67 -14.53 -1.10
N PRO A 86 -30.35 -13.58 -0.18
CA PRO A 86 -29.28 -13.74 0.81
C PRO A 86 -29.55 -14.87 1.81
N TYR A 87 -30.81 -15.27 2.00
CA TYR A 87 -31.18 -16.36 2.91
C TYR A 87 -30.92 -17.76 2.31
N LYS A 88 -30.76 -17.83 0.99
CA LYS A 88 -30.43 -19.09 0.27
C LYS A 88 -28.93 -19.18 -0.07
N PHE A 89 -28.16 -18.14 0.17
CA PHE A 89 -26.73 -18.10 -0.11
C PHE A 89 -25.96 -19.21 0.61
N LYS A 90 -25.12 -19.94 -0.13
CA LYS A 90 -24.32 -21.07 0.36
C LYS A 90 -22.84 -20.96 0.01
N HIS A 91 -22.53 -20.47 -1.17
CA HIS A 91 -21.18 -20.51 -1.74
C HIS A 91 -20.74 -19.12 -2.24
N ALA A 92 -19.45 -18.82 -2.07
CA ALA A 92 -18.87 -17.51 -2.40
C ALA A 92 -19.02 -17.13 -3.89
N ASP A 93 -19.00 -18.09 -4.79
CA ASP A 93 -19.19 -17.91 -6.24
C ASP A 93 -20.57 -17.37 -6.61
N GLU A 94 -21.58 -17.59 -5.77
CA GLU A 94 -22.93 -17.01 -5.97
C GLU A 94 -22.93 -15.48 -5.93
N LEU A 95 -21.88 -14.85 -5.35
CA LEU A 95 -21.74 -13.39 -5.40
C LEU A 95 -21.56 -12.85 -6.83
N SER A 96 -21.16 -13.68 -7.76
CA SER A 96 -20.89 -13.30 -9.16
C SER A 96 -22.12 -12.70 -9.87
N VAL A 97 -23.34 -12.97 -9.42
CA VAL A 97 -24.59 -12.38 -9.95
C VAL A 97 -24.76 -10.90 -9.54
N LEU A 98 -24.09 -10.46 -8.46
CA LEU A 98 -24.17 -9.10 -7.99
C LEU A 98 -23.26 -8.17 -8.81
N PRO A 99 -23.62 -6.89 -8.95
CA PRO A 99 -22.79 -5.92 -9.67
C PRO A 99 -21.47 -5.67 -8.94
N ILE A 100 -20.45 -5.28 -9.71
CA ILE A 100 -19.19 -4.80 -9.15
C ILE A 100 -19.37 -3.35 -8.72
N ILE A 101 -19.08 -3.06 -7.45
CA ILE A 101 -19.14 -1.72 -6.88
C ILE A 101 -17.87 -0.96 -7.23
N THR A 102 -18.00 0.09 -8.02
CA THR A 102 -16.87 0.99 -8.32
C THR A 102 -16.77 2.11 -7.29
N LYS A 103 -15.63 2.79 -7.28
CA LYS A 103 -15.43 3.97 -6.42
C LYS A 103 -16.44 5.09 -6.73
N ASP A 104 -16.88 5.21 -7.96
CA ASP A 104 -17.83 6.27 -8.36
C ASP A 104 -19.23 5.94 -7.89
N VAL A 105 -19.68 4.69 -8.03
CA VAL A 105 -20.95 4.20 -7.43
C VAL A 105 -20.95 4.43 -5.91
N LEU A 106 -19.83 4.10 -5.25
CA LEU A 106 -19.72 4.31 -3.80
C LEU A 106 -19.79 5.78 -3.40
N LYS A 107 -19.22 6.69 -4.20
CA LYS A 107 -19.31 8.15 -3.98
C LYS A 107 -20.73 8.69 -4.15
N GLU A 108 -21.40 8.24 -5.18
CA GLU A 108 -22.76 8.69 -5.52
C GLU A 108 -23.77 8.29 -4.44
N HIS A 109 -23.62 7.07 -3.89
CA HIS A 109 -24.56 6.47 -2.95
C HIS A 109 -24.02 6.30 -1.53
N ILE A 110 -23.03 7.09 -1.12
CA ILE A 110 -22.26 6.84 0.11
C ILE A 110 -23.12 6.66 1.36
N GLN A 111 -24.22 7.39 1.49
CA GLN A 111 -25.12 7.28 2.64
C GLN A 111 -25.91 5.97 2.63
N ASP A 112 -26.23 5.45 1.45
CA ASP A 112 -26.98 4.21 1.28
C ASP A 112 -26.14 2.96 1.57
N PHE A 113 -24.79 3.10 1.56
CA PHE A 113 -23.86 2.03 1.96
C PHE A 113 -23.68 1.89 3.46
N ILE A 114 -24.14 2.85 4.27
CA ILE A 114 -24.01 2.82 5.72
C ILE A 114 -25.09 1.92 6.33
N SER A 115 -24.69 0.95 7.13
CA SER A 115 -25.61 0.09 7.86
C SER A 115 -26.48 0.88 8.83
N THR A 116 -27.79 0.67 8.80
CA THR A 116 -28.78 1.23 9.74
C THR A 116 -28.82 0.46 11.06
N ALA A 117 -28.09 -0.66 11.17
CA ALA A 117 -28.05 -1.46 12.40
C ALA A 117 -27.37 -0.71 13.54
N LYS A 118 -27.90 -0.90 14.75
CA LYS A 118 -27.24 -0.41 15.97
C LYS A 118 -25.96 -1.21 16.23
N LEU A 119 -24.83 -0.62 15.87
CA LEU A 119 -23.53 -1.24 16.05
C LEU A 119 -23.08 -1.26 17.52
N LYS A 120 -22.42 -2.34 17.94
CA LYS A 120 -21.98 -2.55 19.34
C LYS A 120 -20.76 -1.70 19.74
N SER A 121 -20.12 -1.03 18.79
CA SER A 121 -18.93 -0.23 19.06
C SER A 121 -18.97 1.14 18.39
N LYS A 122 -18.14 2.07 18.86
CA LYS A 122 -18.00 3.41 18.32
C LYS A 122 -17.57 3.37 16.86
N THR A 123 -18.22 4.17 16.04
CA THR A 123 -17.89 4.36 14.62
C THR A 123 -16.83 5.45 14.43
N PHE A 124 -15.96 5.25 13.46
CA PHE A 124 -14.92 6.19 13.05
C PHE A 124 -15.02 6.46 11.56
N VAL A 125 -14.69 7.68 11.16
CA VAL A 125 -14.60 8.07 9.75
C VAL A 125 -13.15 8.09 9.34
N HIS A 126 -12.84 7.39 8.26
CA HIS A 126 -11.55 7.44 7.59
C HIS A 126 -11.70 8.16 6.25
N LEU A 127 -10.71 8.96 5.90
CA LEU A 127 -10.63 9.53 4.56
C LEU A 127 -9.72 8.63 3.73
N THR A 128 -10.25 8.01 2.68
CA THR A 128 -9.45 7.17 1.80
C THR A 128 -8.50 8.02 0.97
N GLY A 129 -7.25 7.60 0.85
CA GLY A 129 -6.24 8.29 0.04
C GLY A 129 -6.54 8.15 -1.45
N GLY A 130 -7.27 9.09 -2.04
CA GLY A 130 -7.52 9.11 -3.48
C GLY A 130 -6.37 9.80 -4.24
N THR A 131 -5.79 9.14 -5.23
CA THR A 131 -4.83 9.76 -6.17
C THR A 131 -5.48 10.85 -7.05
N THR A 132 -6.81 10.88 -7.12
CA THR A 132 -7.62 11.85 -7.90
C THR A 132 -8.05 13.09 -7.11
N GLY A 133 -7.47 13.35 -5.93
CA GLY A 133 -7.68 14.59 -5.17
C GLY A 133 -8.95 14.67 -4.32
N LYS A 134 -9.94 13.79 -4.47
CA LYS A 134 -11.14 13.74 -3.61
C LYS A 134 -11.10 12.49 -2.72
N SER A 135 -10.86 12.70 -1.43
CA SER A 135 -10.95 11.66 -0.41
C SER A 135 -12.40 11.22 -0.22
N LEU A 136 -12.61 9.91 -0.12
CA LEU A 136 -13.92 9.31 0.17
C LEU A 136 -14.01 9.03 1.67
N PRO A 137 -15.05 9.49 2.40
CA PRO A 137 -15.26 9.08 3.78
C PRO A 137 -15.69 7.60 3.82
N TYR A 138 -14.98 6.81 4.63
CA TYR A 138 -15.28 5.41 4.86
C TYR A 138 -15.49 5.17 6.37
N TYR A 139 -16.55 4.48 6.72
CA TYR A 139 -16.98 4.30 8.10
C TYR A 139 -16.61 2.92 8.60
N THR A 140 -15.94 2.86 9.75
CA THR A 140 -15.59 1.61 10.42
C THR A 140 -15.87 1.68 11.90
N THR A 141 -16.02 0.52 12.52
CA THR A 141 -16.07 0.38 13.97
C THR A 141 -14.69 0.08 14.54
N PHE A 142 -14.60 0.18 15.87
CA PHE A 142 -13.39 -0.21 16.61
C PHE A 142 -13.02 -1.70 16.37
N HIS A 143 -14.02 -2.59 16.31
CA HIS A 143 -13.79 -4.02 16.08
C HIS A 143 -13.24 -4.27 14.66
N GLU A 144 -13.80 -3.63 13.65
CA GLU A 144 -13.35 -3.73 12.26
C GLU A 144 -11.91 -3.24 12.07
N GLN A 145 -11.54 -2.13 12.74
CA GLN A 145 -10.14 -1.70 12.76
C GLN A 145 -9.23 -2.75 13.42
N SER A 146 -9.71 -3.40 14.48
CA SER A 146 -8.94 -4.44 15.17
C SER A 146 -8.74 -5.68 14.30
N GLU A 147 -9.73 -6.05 13.46
CA GLU A 147 -9.58 -7.12 12.47
C GLU A 147 -8.43 -6.83 11.50
N GLN A 148 -8.44 -5.64 10.89
CA GLN A 148 -7.40 -5.23 9.95
C GLN A 148 -6.01 -5.20 10.60
N TRP A 149 -5.91 -4.66 11.83
CA TRP A 149 -4.64 -4.65 12.54
C TRP A 149 -4.17 -6.05 12.94
N ALA A 150 -5.09 -6.96 13.21
CA ALA A 150 -4.75 -8.34 13.56
C ALA A 150 -4.17 -9.09 12.35
N VAL A 151 -4.75 -8.98 11.16
CA VAL A 151 -4.19 -9.61 9.96
C VAL A 151 -2.83 -8.98 9.57
N TRP A 152 -2.68 -7.66 9.71
CA TRP A 152 -1.40 -6.99 9.47
C TRP A 152 -0.32 -7.40 10.48
N TRP A 153 -0.69 -7.70 11.75
CA TRP A 153 0.24 -8.22 12.73
C TRP A 153 0.52 -9.70 12.55
N ARG A 154 -0.41 -10.51 12.01
CA ARG A 154 -0.09 -11.85 11.53
C ARG A 154 1.04 -11.82 10.52
N TYR A 155 0.93 -10.97 9.49
CA TYR A 155 2.00 -10.76 8.50
C TYR A 155 3.35 -10.48 9.17
N ARG A 156 3.40 -9.50 10.08
CA ARG A 156 4.64 -9.15 10.78
C ARG A 156 5.16 -10.27 11.68
N ASN A 157 4.29 -10.95 12.38
CA ASN A 157 4.66 -12.09 13.22
C ASN A 157 5.24 -13.24 12.40
N ASN A 158 4.70 -13.50 11.21
CA ASN A 158 5.21 -14.52 10.29
C ASN A 158 6.61 -14.16 9.77
N LEU A 159 6.95 -12.88 9.68
CA LEU A 159 8.31 -12.41 9.41
C LEU A 159 9.24 -12.48 10.64
N GLY A 160 8.72 -12.71 11.85
CA GLY A 160 9.50 -12.70 13.10
C GLY A 160 9.54 -11.34 13.82
N ILE A 161 8.81 -10.33 13.34
CA ILE A 161 8.73 -9.00 13.95
C ILE A 161 7.81 -9.04 15.17
N LYS A 162 8.28 -8.52 16.31
CA LYS A 162 7.51 -8.41 17.55
C LYS A 162 7.01 -6.98 17.76
N ARG A 163 5.87 -6.82 18.46
CA ARG A 163 5.33 -5.47 18.77
C ARG A 163 6.23 -4.64 19.69
N THR A 164 7.12 -5.30 20.41
CA THR A 164 8.13 -4.67 21.26
C THR A 164 9.41 -4.27 20.53
N ASP A 165 9.57 -4.70 19.26
CA ASP A 165 10.72 -4.33 18.46
C ASP A 165 10.61 -2.86 18.01
N TRP A 166 11.67 -2.10 18.19
CA TRP A 166 11.73 -0.72 17.71
C TRP A 166 11.69 -0.63 16.19
N CYS A 167 10.78 0.21 15.70
CA CYS A 167 10.54 0.46 14.28
C CYS A 167 10.98 1.87 13.87
N GLY A 168 11.81 1.99 12.85
CA GLY A 168 12.00 3.23 12.12
C GLY A 168 10.84 3.44 11.13
N GLU A 169 10.03 4.49 11.32
CA GLU A 169 8.85 4.75 10.47
C GLU A 169 9.07 5.93 9.53
N PHE A 170 8.93 5.67 8.21
CA PHE A 170 8.99 6.65 7.13
C PHE A 170 7.61 6.80 6.47
N GLY A 171 6.67 7.38 7.20
CA GLY A 171 5.28 7.52 6.75
C GLY A 171 4.92 8.96 6.34
N SER A 172 3.60 9.20 6.28
CA SER A 172 3.02 10.52 5.96
C SER A 172 2.94 11.48 7.14
N LYS A 173 3.23 11.04 8.37
CA LYS A 173 3.08 11.86 9.57
C LYS A 173 4.14 12.95 9.63
N LEU A 174 3.70 14.19 9.63
CA LEU A 174 4.57 15.35 9.79
C LEU A 174 4.84 15.62 11.28
N VAL A 175 5.76 14.83 11.88
CA VAL A 175 6.13 14.97 13.30
C VAL A 175 7.29 15.96 13.53
N VAL A 176 8.02 16.32 12.49
CA VAL A 176 9.09 17.33 12.54
C VAL A 176 8.68 18.49 11.65
N PRO A 177 8.70 19.73 12.16
CA PRO A 177 8.40 20.91 11.34
C PRO A 177 9.33 20.99 10.13
N VAL A 178 8.77 21.20 8.93
CA VAL A 178 9.57 21.29 7.70
C VAL A 178 10.59 22.44 7.74
N SER A 179 10.31 23.50 8.50
CA SER A 179 11.20 24.65 8.71
C SER A 179 12.41 24.35 9.62
N ARG A 180 12.48 23.16 10.23
CA ARG A 180 13.58 22.82 11.14
C ARG A 180 14.90 22.68 10.36
N ARG A 181 15.94 23.38 10.81
CA ARG A 181 17.25 23.41 10.12
C ARG A 181 18.31 22.51 10.78
N ASN A 182 18.13 22.20 12.07
CA ASN A 182 19.10 21.43 12.84
C ASN A 182 18.50 20.11 13.36
N PRO A 183 19.29 19.03 13.48
CA PRO A 183 18.82 17.76 14.07
C PRO A 183 18.28 17.98 15.50
N PRO A 184 17.46 17.03 16.02
CA PRO A 184 17.08 15.76 15.40
C PRO A 184 15.92 15.91 14.43
N TYR A 185 16.01 15.19 13.30
CA TYR A 185 14.98 15.12 12.26
C TYR A 185 14.02 13.93 12.44
N TRP A 186 13.89 13.48 13.69
CA TRP A 186 13.04 12.36 14.12
C TRP A 186 12.40 12.64 15.47
N ARG A 187 11.35 11.84 15.79
CA ARG A 187 10.67 11.89 17.09
C ARG A 187 10.44 10.48 17.62
N PHE A 188 10.66 10.33 18.92
CA PHE A 188 10.43 9.08 19.62
C PHE A 188 8.99 8.95 20.11
N ASP A 189 8.41 7.78 19.88
CA ASP A 189 7.22 7.27 20.51
C ASP A 189 7.61 6.04 21.35
N TYR A 190 7.90 6.24 22.60
CA TYR A 190 8.33 5.17 23.51
C TYR A 190 7.21 4.17 23.80
N ALA A 191 5.94 4.60 23.82
CA ALA A 191 4.80 3.74 24.07
C ALA A 191 4.48 2.82 22.88
N GLY A 192 4.74 3.27 21.66
CA GLY A 192 4.53 2.51 20.44
C GLY A 192 5.78 1.80 19.91
N HIS A 193 6.94 1.96 20.55
CA HIS A 193 8.26 1.49 20.09
C HIS A 193 8.57 1.97 18.66
N ARG A 194 8.37 3.27 18.40
CA ARG A 194 8.54 3.87 17.08
C ARG A 194 9.47 5.05 17.10
N LEU A 195 10.25 5.14 16.04
CA LEU A 195 11.08 6.28 15.72
C LEU A 195 10.59 6.86 14.39
N PHE A 196 9.84 7.96 14.47
CA PHE A 196 9.30 8.63 13.29
C PHE A 196 10.35 9.52 12.65
N PHE A 197 10.76 9.21 11.44
CA PHE A 197 11.70 10.01 10.67
C PHE A 197 10.99 11.00 9.75
N SER A 198 11.57 12.18 9.59
CA SER A 198 11.11 13.16 8.62
C SER A 198 11.77 12.92 7.26
N PRO A 199 11.01 12.64 6.20
CA PRO A 199 11.61 12.51 4.87
C PRO A 199 12.01 13.84 4.24
N TYR A 200 11.58 14.97 4.80
CA TYR A 200 11.78 16.32 4.23
C TYR A 200 13.16 16.93 4.52
N HIS A 201 13.90 16.36 5.47
CA HIS A 201 15.21 16.86 5.89
C HIS A 201 16.36 15.96 5.45
N LEU A 202 16.02 14.91 4.70
CA LEU A 202 16.97 13.92 4.22
C LEU A 202 17.71 14.47 3.00
N ASN A 203 19.05 14.50 3.08
CA ASN A 203 19.97 14.88 2.00
C ASN A 203 21.38 14.36 2.34
N ALA A 204 22.36 14.62 1.47
CA ALA A 204 23.74 14.18 1.63
C ALA A 204 24.42 14.66 2.93
N ASP A 205 24.07 15.86 3.43
CA ASP A 205 24.66 16.41 4.65
C ASP A 205 24.09 15.76 5.92
N THR A 206 22.81 15.35 5.88
CA THR A 206 22.07 14.87 7.05
C THR A 206 21.97 13.35 7.12
N VAL A 207 22.23 12.62 6.04
CA VAL A 207 22.08 11.16 5.96
C VAL A 207 22.85 10.40 7.04
N LYS A 208 24.02 10.90 7.44
CA LYS A 208 24.81 10.30 8.53
C LYS A 208 24.11 10.35 9.88
N ASP A 209 23.35 11.42 10.15
CA ASP A 209 22.53 11.52 11.37
C ASP A 209 21.39 10.52 11.37
N TYR A 210 20.72 10.36 10.21
CA TYR A 210 19.70 9.34 10.04
C TYR A 210 20.28 7.93 10.20
N ALA A 211 21.41 7.65 9.59
CA ALA A 211 22.08 6.35 9.68
C ALA A 211 22.39 5.95 11.12
N ARG A 212 22.92 6.89 11.91
CA ARG A 212 23.22 6.65 13.33
C ARG A 212 21.98 6.27 14.14
N GLU A 213 20.85 6.91 13.87
CA GLU A 213 19.60 6.62 14.60
C GLU A 213 18.91 5.37 14.07
N LEU A 214 18.95 5.12 12.76
CA LEU A 214 18.44 3.89 12.17
C LEU A 214 19.16 2.65 12.68
N GLY A 215 20.45 2.72 12.94
CA GLY A 215 21.20 1.62 13.55
C GLY A 215 20.74 1.20 14.96
N LYS A 216 19.80 1.95 15.57
CA LYS A 216 19.21 1.64 16.89
C LYS A 216 17.86 0.92 16.80
N VAL A 217 17.27 0.81 15.61
CA VAL A 217 15.99 0.14 15.40
C VAL A 217 16.22 -1.23 14.78
N LYS A 218 15.29 -2.14 15.02
CA LYS A 218 15.38 -3.52 14.54
C LYS A 218 14.86 -3.68 13.13
N TRP A 219 13.83 -2.91 12.79
CA TRP A 219 13.19 -2.97 11.50
C TRP A 219 12.72 -1.58 11.06
N ILE A 220 12.49 -1.44 9.76
CA ILE A 220 11.95 -0.21 9.19
C ILE A 220 10.65 -0.49 8.45
N HIS A 221 9.77 0.52 8.47
CA HIS A 221 8.50 0.50 7.74
C HIS A 221 8.20 1.85 7.12
N GLY A 222 7.70 1.87 5.91
CA GLY A 222 7.33 3.13 5.28
C GLY A 222 6.74 3.01 3.90
N TYR A 223 6.54 4.16 3.29
CA TYR A 223 6.21 4.25 1.87
C TYR A 223 7.44 3.88 1.04
N THR A 224 7.23 3.08 0.01
CA THR A 224 8.30 2.59 -0.87
C THR A 224 9.18 3.72 -1.38
N SER A 225 8.58 4.79 -1.88
CA SER A 225 9.30 5.95 -2.40
C SER A 225 10.14 6.68 -1.35
N LYS A 226 9.67 6.77 -0.10
CA LYS A 226 10.41 7.46 0.97
C LYS A 226 11.57 6.64 1.52
N LEU A 227 11.39 5.33 1.57
CA LEU A 227 12.47 4.42 1.92
C LEU A 227 13.51 4.32 0.79
N ALA A 228 13.09 4.38 -0.48
CA ALA A 228 13.99 4.43 -1.63
C ALA A 228 14.83 5.72 -1.63
N ASP A 229 14.23 6.90 -1.31
CA ASP A 229 14.98 8.15 -1.12
C ASP A 229 16.08 7.98 -0.05
N MET A 230 15.75 7.33 1.09
CA MET A 230 16.73 7.06 2.16
C MET A 230 17.81 6.11 1.67
N ALA A 231 17.43 5.02 1.01
CA ALA A 231 18.37 4.03 0.48
C ALA A 231 19.34 4.65 -0.53
N TYR A 232 18.84 5.52 -1.40
CA TYR A 232 19.65 6.27 -2.35
C TYR A 232 20.71 7.12 -1.63
N GLN A 233 20.31 7.94 -0.63
CA GLN A 233 21.25 8.78 0.11
C GLN A 233 22.30 7.95 0.87
N LEU A 234 21.92 6.81 1.42
CA LEU A 234 22.85 5.89 2.10
C LEU A 234 23.88 5.31 1.11
N VAL A 235 23.40 4.79 -0.03
CA VAL A 235 24.27 4.17 -1.05
C VAL A 235 25.24 5.19 -1.63
N GLU A 236 24.79 6.40 -1.95
CA GLU A 236 25.64 7.50 -2.44
C GLU A 236 26.68 7.93 -1.40
N SER A 237 26.35 7.81 -0.12
CA SER A 237 27.29 8.11 0.97
C SER A 237 28.20 6.93 1.36
N GLY A 238 28.11 5.80 0.65
CA GLY A 238 28.86 4.60 0.97
C GLY A 238 28.45 3.95 2.29
N ILE A 239 27.24 4.21 2.78
CA ILE A 239 26.73 3.69 4.06
C ILE A 239 25.78 2.53 3.80
N THR A 240 25.99 1.43 4.51
CA THR A 240 25.03 0.31 4.59
C THR A 240 24.60 0.16 6.04
N ILE A 241 23.30 0.00 6.27
CA ILE A 241 22.72 -0.18 7.61
C ILE A 241 21.99 -1.54 7.63
N PRO A 242 22.60 -2.62 8.10
CA PRO A 242 21.91 -3.89 8.18
C PRO A 242 20.66 -3.80 9.03
N MET A 243 19.51 -4.22 8.45
CA MET A 243 18.23 -4.30 9.13
C MET A 243 17.75 -5.74 9.19
N ASP A 244 17.13 -6.15 10.28
CA ASP A 244 16.53 -7.49 10.35
C ASP A 244 15.38 -7.60 9.34
N PHE A 245 14.56 -6.52 9.21
CA PHE A 245 13.44 -6.48 8.29
C PHE A 245 13.25 -5.08 7.70
N VAL A 246 12.98 -5.05 6.40
CA VAL A 246 12.51 -3.87 5.66
C VAL A 246 11.10 -4.16 5.16
N THR A 247 10.11 -3.40 5.62
CA THR A 247 8.72 -3.61 5.23
C THR A 247 8.15 -2.36 4.58
N ILE A 248 7.41 -2.55 3.50
CA ILE A 248 6.76 -1.47 2.76
C ILE A 248 5.26 -1.68 2.66
N GLY A 249 4.54 -0.62 2.38
CA GLY A 249 3.09 -0.64 2.12
C GLY A 249 2.59 0.67 1.55
N ALA A 250 1.33 0.66 1.11
CA ALA A 250 0.60 1.81 0.59
C ALA A 250 1.08 2.36 -0.77
N GLU A 251 2.15 1.85 -1.34
CA GLU A 251 2.66 2.13 -2.68
C GLU A 251 3.12 0.83 -3.33
N ASN A 252 3.13 0.79 -4.66
CA ASN A 252 3.76 -0.30 -5.39
C ASN A 252 5.27 -0.31 -5.11
N MET A 253 5.87 -1.47 -5.20
CA MET A 253 7.32 -1.63 -5.20
C MET A 253 7.76 -2.00 -6.60
N TYR A 254 8.65 -1.20 -7.17
CA TYR A 254 9.31 -1.47 -8.42
C TYR A 254 10.66 -2.17 -8.16
N ASP A 255 11.14 -2.97 -9.11
CA ASP A 255 12.39 -3.72 -8.96
C ASP A 255 13.59 -2.80 -8.79
N SER A 256 13.62 -1.64 -9.44
CA SER A 256 14.63 -0.60 -9.24
C SER A 256 14.69 -0.13 -7.77
N GLN A 257 13.53 0.13 -7.16
CA GLN A 257 13.44 0.52 -5.76
C GLN A 257 13.80 -0.63 -4.82
N LYS A 258 13.35 -1.85 -5.11
CA LYS A 258 13.73 -3.03 -4.34
C LYS A 258 15.24 -3.20 -4.30
N ASN A 259 15.90 -3.13 -5.47
CA ASN A 259 17.35 -3.31 -5.58
C ASN A 259 18.13 -2.29 -4.74
N ILE A 260 17.74 -1.02 -4.76
CA ILE A 260 18.44 0.00 -3.96
C ILE A 260 18.18 -0.14 -2.47
N LEU A 261 16.96 -0.54 -2.07
CA LEU A 261 16.60 -0.82 -0.68
C LEU A 261 17.40 -2.01 -0.13
N GLU A 262 17.44 -3.13 -0.86
CA GLU A 262 18.20 -4.32 -0.44
C GLU A 262 19.70 -4.03 -0.35
N ARG A 263 20.24 -3.20 -1.25
CA ARG A 263 21.63 -2.77 -1.21
C ARG A 263 21.93 -1.89 0.00
N ALA A 264 21.05 -0.95 0.35
CA ALA A 264 21.27 -0.03 1.45
C ALA A 264 21.12 -0.69 2.82
N PHE A 265 20.19 -1.66 2.94
CA PHE A 265 19.81 -2.26 4.22
C PHE A 265 20.31 -3.70 4.40
N GLY A 266 20.92 -4.31 3.39
CA GLY A 266 21.47 -5.67 3.47
C GLY A 266 20.42 -6.74 3.81
N SER A 267 19.15 -6.48 3.55
CA SER A 267 18.01 -7.31 3.90
C SER A 267 16.97 -7.32 2.79
N HIS A 268 16.23 -8.42 2.67
CA HIS A 268 15.08 -8.47 1.77
C HIS A 268 14.01 -7.44 2.14
N VAL A 269 13.35 -6.91 1.12
CA VAL A 269 12.21 -6.01 1.27
C VAL A 269 10.92 -6.80 1.19
N TYR A 270 10.12 -6.73 2.25
CA TYR A 270 8.83 -7.40 2.33
C TYR A 270 7.69 -6.42 2.13
N GLN A 271 6.73 -6.79 1.29
CA GLN A 271 5.58 -5.96 0.98
C GLN A 271 4.28 -6.52 1.56
N HIS A 272 3.35 -5.62 1.77
CA HIS A 272 2.02 -5.92 2.23
C HIS A 272 1.05 -5.03 1.45
N TYR A 273 0.10 -5.66 0.76
CA TYR A 273 -0.99 -4.98 0.09
C TYR A 273 -2.22 -4.97 0.99
N GLY A 274 -2.86 -3.81 1.07
CA GLY A 274 -4.09 -3.63 1.83
C GLY A 274 -4.60 -2.20 1.67
N MET A 275 -5.86 -2.00 2.01
CA MET A 275 -6.55 -0.74 1.86
C MET A 275 -7.38 -0.39 3.08
N THR A 276 -7.76 0.88 3.23
CA THR A 276 -8.59 1.37 4.34
C THR A 276 -9.94 0.67 4.40
N GLU A 277 -10.50 0.38 3.23
CA GLU A 277 -11.78 -0.31 3.05
C GLU A 277 -11.72 -1.79 3.44
N GLY A 278 -10.53 -2.34 3.59
CA GLY A 278 -10.31 -3.74 4.00
C GLY A 278 -10.83 -4.78 3.01
N SER A 279 -11.17 -4.37 1.78
CA SER A 279 -11.82 -5.26 0.80
C SER A 279 -10.88 -6.34 0.27
N ALA A 280 -9.57 -6.08 0.22
CA ALA A 280 -8.56 -7.06 -0.14
C ALA A 280 -7.31 -6.89 0.71
N ASN A 281 -6.66 -8.00 1.05
CA ASN A 281 -5.39 -8.02 1.77
C ASN A 281 -4.50 -9.15 1.22
N ILE A 282 -3.22 -8.83 0.96
CA ILE A 282 -2.23 -9.77 0.43
C ILE A 282 -0.93 -9.55 1.19
N SER A 283 -0.36 -10.60 1.73
CA SER A 283 0.82 -10.55 2.59
C SER A 283 1.97 -11.35 2.01
N GLN A 284 3.20 -10.84 2.10
CA GLN A 284 4.40 -11.54 1.67
C GLN A 284 4.99 -12.37 2.80
N GLY A 285 5.34 -13.64 2.52
CA GLY A 285 6.04 -14.53 3.44
C GLY A 285 7.56 -14.35 3.38
N LEU A 286 8.27 -15.02 4.30
CA LEU A 286 9.75 -15.04 4.35
C LEU A 286 10.38 -15.63 3.07
N ASP A 287 9.68 -16.49 2.38
CA ASP A 287 10.06 -17.09 1.10
C ASP A 287 9.87 -16.16 -0.10
N GLY A 288 9.40 -14.93 0.14
CA GLY A 288 9.09 -13.96 -0.89
C GLY A 288 7.73 -14.13 -1.56
N THR A 289 6.98 -15.18 -1.22
CA THR A 289 5.69 -15.49 -1.84
C THR A 289 4.59 -14.53 -1.36
N MET A 290 3.89 -13.89 -2.30
CA MET A 290 2.71 -13.05 -2.04
C MET A 290 1.47 -13.92 -1.94
N ARG A 291 0.77 -13.88 -0.82
CA ARG A 291 -0.38 -14.72 -0.51
C ARG A 291 -1.62 -13.89 -0.21
N VAL A 292 -2.74 -14.23 -0.86
CA VAL A 292 -4.04 -13.63 -0.53
C VAL A 292 -4.43 -14.04 0.89
N ASP A 293 -4.82 -13.10 1.73
CA ASP A 293 -5.29 -13.38 3.10
C ASP A 293 -6.79 -13.78 3.05
N GLU A 294 -7.06 -15.02 2.58
CA GLU A 294 -8.37 -15.58 2.27
C GLU A 294 -9.33 -15.65 3.47
N ASP A 295 -8.79 -15.65 4.66
CA ASP A 295 -9.53 -15.64 5.92
C ASP A 295 -9.86 -14.23 6.43
N PHE A 296 -9.42 -13.21 5.71
CA PHE A 296 -9.74 -11.80 5.99
C PHE A 296 -10.76 -11.23 5.01
N SER A 297 -10.63 -11.53 3.73
CA SER A 297 -11.50 -11.06 2.67
C SER A 297 -11.64 -12.09 1.56
N TYR A 298 -12.80 -12.11 0.90
CA TYR A 298 -12.98 -12.86 -0.34
C TYR A 298 -12.54 -11.99 -1.51
N VAL A 299 -11.53 -12.45 -2.27
CA VAL A 299 -10.91 -11.69 -3.36
C VAL A 299 -11.12 -12.41 -4.68
N GLU A 300 -11.68 -11.70 -5.65
CA GLU A 300 -11.85 -12.16 -7.03
C GLU A 300 -10.80 -11.47 -7.92
N PHE A 301 -10.29 -12.20 -8.91
CA PHE A 301 -9.41 -11.68 -9.95
C PHE A 301 -10.15 -11.80 -11.28
N ILE A 302 -10.71 -10.70 -11.78
CA ILE A 302 -11.62 -10.67 -12.91
C ILE A 302 -10.95 -10.02 -14.11
N TRP A 303 -10.88 -10.77 -15.21
CA TRP A 303 -10.34 -10.28 -16.48
C TRP A 303 -11.19 -9.13 -17.05
N ASN A 304 -10.56 -7.99 -17.34
CA ASN A 304 -11.23 -6.77 -17.83
C ASN A 304 -10.94 -6.48 -19.32
N GLY A 305 -10.30 -7.41 -20.02
CA GLY A 305 -9.86 -7.25 -21.42
C GLY A 305 -8.36 -6.97 -21.57
N THR A 306 -7.68 -6.52 -20.52
CA THR A 306 -6.24 -6.22 -20.52
C THR A 306 -5.49 -6.85 -19.35
N ASP A 307 -6.07 -6.86 -18.16
CA ASP A 307 -5.48 -7.43 -16.94
C ASP A 307 -6.56 -7.95 -16.00
N TYR A 308 -6.18 -8.55 -14.89
CA TYR A 308 -7.11 -9.04 -13.87
C TYR A 308 -7.34 -7.98 -12.79
N SER A 309 -8.54 -7.40 -12.77
CA SER A 309 -8.97 -6.48 -11.71
C SER A 309 -9.14 -7.21 -10.39
N ILE A 310 -8.64 -6.62 -9.31
CA ILE A 310 -8.82 -7.13 -7.95
C ILE A 310 -10.14 -6.60 -7.41
N ILE A 311 -11.09 -7.52 -7.18
CA ILE A 311 -12.40 -7.24 -6.61
C ILE A 311 -12.45 -7.88 -5.24
N GLY A 312 -12.84 -7.12 -4.22
CA GLY A 312 -12.80 -7.61 -2.85
C GLY A 312 -14.11 -7.48 -2.09
N THR A 313 -14.38 -8.46 -1.22
CA THR A 313 -15.48 -8.46 -0.27
C THR A 313 -14.94 -8.73 1.12
N ASN A 314 -14.99 -7.73 2.01
CA ASN A 314 -14.60 -7.92 3.40
C ASN A 314 -15.78 -8.41 4.23
N PHE A 315 -15.74 -9.65 4.67
CA PHE A 315 -16.80 -10.27 5.45
C PHE A 315 -16.74 -10.02 6.97
N HIS A 316 -15.84 -9.14 7.40
CA HIS A 316 -15.74 -8.69 8.82
C HIS A 316 -16.20 -7.24 9.04
N TYR A 317 -16.54 -6.51 7.98
CA TYR A 317 -16.95 -5.12 8.06
C TYR A 317 -18.47 -4.99 7.89
N TYR A 318 -19.16 -4.60 8.97
CA TYR A 318 -20.60 -4.52 9.06
C TYR A 318 -21.12 -3.08 9.13
N CYS A 319 -20.25 -2.10 9.43
CA CYS A 319 -20.62 -0.69 9.50
C CYS A 319 -20.91 -0.12 8.11
N MET A 320 -20.05 -0.41 7.16
CA MET A 320 -20.16 -0.01 5.77
C MET A 320 -19.60 -1.15 4.91
N PRO A 321 -20.36 -2.25 4.77
CA PRO A 321 -19.87 -3.40 4.03
C PRO A 321 -19.69 -3.09 2.56
N LEU A 322 -18.63 -3.61 1.98
CA LEU A 322 -18.37 -3.55 0.55
C LEU A 322 -18.35 -4.97 -0.01
N ILE A 323 -19.35 -5.30 -0.80
CA ILE A 323 -19.48 -6.59 -1.49
C ILE A 323 -19.13 -6.39 -2.94
N ARG A 324 -18.13 -7.15 -3.44
CA ARG A 324 -17.58 -7.03 -4.80
C ARG A 324 -17.08 -5.63 -5.16
N TYR A 325 -16.31 -5.02 -4.25
CA TYR A 325 -15.72 -3.70 -4.46
C TYR A 325 -14.49 -3.78 -5.36
N CYS A 326 -14.50 -3.00 -6.46
CA CYS A 326 -13.35 -2.83 -7.33
C CYS A 326 -12.30 -1.95 -6.65
N THR A 327 -11.17 -2.55 -6.31
CA THR A 327 -10.08 -1.83 -5.64
C THR A 327 -9.43 -0.77 -6.55
N GLY A 328 -9.56 -0.97 -7.87
CA GLY A 328 -8.86 -0.21 -8.91
C GLY A 328 -7.41 -0.66 -9.10
N ASP A 329 -7.00 -1.73 -8.44
CA ASP A 329 -5.68 -2.35 -8.58
C ASP A 329 -5.81 -3.68 -9.34
N TYR A 330 -4.69 -4.17 -9.88
CA TYR A 330 -4.62 -5.35 -10.75
C TYR A 330 -3.64 -6.37 -10.21
N GLY A 331 -3.83 -7.64 -10.55
CA GLY A 331 -2.91 -8.69 -10.15
C GLY A 331 -3.18 -10.00 -10.88
N LYS A 332 -2.14 -10.81 -11.01
CA LYS A 332 -2.23 -12.15 -11.61
C LYS A 332 -1.99 -13.21 -10.55
N LEU A 333 -2.82 -14.24 -10.55
CA LEU A 333 -2.60 -15.41 -9.72
C LEU A 333 -1.53 -16.32 -10.33
N SER A 334 -0.84 -17.03 -9.46
CA SER A 334 0.00 -18.17 -9.81
C SER A 334 -0.88 -19.43 -9.92
N ASP A 335 -0.42 -20.43 -10.67
CA ASP A 335 -1.03 -21.77 -10.65
C ASP A 335 -0.75 -22.53 -9.36
N LYS A 336 0.13 -22.01 -8.50
CA LYS A 336 0.50 -22.58 -7.20
C LYS A 336 -0.41 -22.05 -6.10
N GLN A 337 -0.58 -22.85 -5.05
CA GLN A 337 -1.26 -22.50 -3.80
C GLN A 337 -0.38 -22.82 -2.61
N ASP A 338 -0.60 -22.14 -1.49
CA ASP A 338 0.00 -22.43 -0.20
C ASP A 338 -1.12 -22.82 0.78
N GLY A 339 -1.30 -24.11 1.00
CA GLY A 339 -2.45 -24.63 1.72
C GLY A 339 -3.78 -24.24 1.03
N GLY A 340 -4.63 -23.51 1.74
CA GLY A 340 -5.90 -22.99 1.20
C GLY A 340 -5.79 -21.57 0.60
N PHE A 341 -4.59 -21.01 0.52
CA PHE A 341 -4.35 -19.61 0.16
C PHE A 341 -3.77 -19.49 -1.25
N ARG A 342 -4.40 -18.66 -2.09
CA ARG A 342 -3.92 -18.40 -3.45
C ARG A 342 -2.68 -17.54 -3.43
N ILE A 343 -1.72 -17.87 -4.34
CA ILE A 343 -0.49 -17.12 -4.52
C ILE A 343 -0.68 -16.11 -5.64
N VAL A 344 -0.29 -14.87 -5.38
CA VAL A 344 -0.26 -13.78 -6.35
C VAL A 344 1.11 -13.74 -7.01
N LYS A 345 1.14 -13.87 -8.33
CA LYS A 345 2.36 -13.84 -9.14
C LYS A 345 2.84 -12.41 -9.36
N SER A 346 1.90 -11.48 -9.60
CA SER A 346 2.20 -10.06 -9.79
C SER A 346 1.07 -9.21 -9.24
N LEU A 347 1.43 -8.04 -8.72
CA LEU A 347 0.52 -7.05 -8.16
C LEU A 347 0.87 -5.68 -8.74
N HIS A 348 -0.12 -5.02 -9.33
CA HIS A 348 0.06 -3.75 -10.01
C HIS A 348 -0.93 -2.71 -9.47
N GLY A 349 -0.53 -1.45 -9.46
CA GLY A 349 -1.45 -0.35 -9.15
C GLY A 349 -2.34 0.02 -10.31
N ARG A 350 -3.13 1.03 -10.09
CA ARG A 350 -4.30 1.47 -10.88
C ARG A 350 -4.00 1.70 -12.37
N ASP A 351 -5.04 1.58 -13.19
CA ASP A 351 -5.12 1.85 -14.64
C ASP A 351 -4.51 3.18 -15.13
N SER A 352 -4.24 4.11 -14.24
CA SER A 352 -3.72 5.44 -14.60
C SER A 352 -2.20 5.47 -14.83
N GLU A 353 -1.51 4.34 -14.70
CA GLU A 353 -0.05 4.27 -14.84
C GLU A 353 0.35 3.49 -16.09
N PHE A 354 -0.04 3.98 -17.26
CA PHE A 354 0.44 3.52 -18.55
C PHE A 354 0.72 4.70 -19.49
N VAL A 355 1.63 4.49 -20.41
CA VAL A 355 1.87 5.35 -21.57
C VAL A 355 1.09 4.78 -22.75
N VAL A 356 0.49 5.64 -23.55
CA VAL A 356 -0.09 5.26 -24.84
C VAL A 356 0.91 5.64 -25.94
N THR A 357 1.42 4.64 -26.66
CA THR A 357 2.34 4.88 -27.76
C THR A 357 1.64 5.54 -28.96
N ASN A 358 2.40 6.08 -29.89
CA ASN A 358 1.89 6.69 -31.13
C ASN A 358 1.06 5.72 -32.00
N ILE A 359 1.28 4.40 -31.86
CA ILE A 359 0.51 3.35 -32.53
C ILE A 359 -0.66 2.81 -31.68
N GLY A 360 -0.92 3.42 -30.52
CA GLY A 360 -2.04 3.06 -29.65
C GLY A 360 -1.78 1.91 -28.67
N THR A 361 -0.56 1.36 -28.62
CA THR A 361 -0.19 0.35 -27.63
C THR A 361 -0.06 0.97 -26.24
N LYS A 362 -0.60 0.30 -25.22
CA LYS A 362 -0.41 0.68 -23.82
C LYS A 362 0.84 -0.01 -23.27
N VAL A 363 1.75 0.77 -22.69
CA VAL A 363 2.92 0.30 -21.95
C VAL A 363 2.76 0.69 -20.49
N THR A 364 2.70 -0.29 -19.62
CA THR A 364 2.41 -0.11 -18.18
C THR A 364 3.65 0.33 -17.40
N ALA A 365 3.43 0.90 -16.21
CA ALA A 365 4.51 1.24 -15.29
C ALA A 365 5.41 0.05 -14.94
N VAL A 366 4.83 -1.14 -14.84
CA VAL A 366 5.57 -2.38 -14.56
C VAL A 366 6.50 -2.73 -15.72
N GLU A 367 6.03 -2.65 -16.97
CA GLU A 367 6.88 -2.91 -18.15
C GLU A 367 8.02 -1.88 -18.24
N PHE A 368 7.77 -0.60 -17.91
CA PHE A 368 8.84 0.40 -17.80
C PHE A 368 9.87 0.02 -16.73
N ASP A 369 9.44 -0.43 -15.57
CA ASP A 369 10.36 -0.79 -14.50
C ASP A 369 11.12 -2.09 -14.83
N GLU A 370 10.41 -3.20 -15.04
CA GLU A 370 11.00 -4.53 -15.24
C GLU A 370 11.87 -4.63 -16.51
N GLU A 371 11.39 -4.05 -17.61
CA GLU A 371 12.07 -4.21 -18.90
C GLU A 371 13.06 -3.09 -19.23
N ILE A 372 12.99 -1.95 -18.53
CA ILE A 372 13.87 -0.82 -18.81
C ILE A 372 14.70 -0.47 -17.56
N PHE A 373 14.08 0.11 -16.53
CA PHE A 373 14.84 0.79 -15.47
C PHE A 373 15.60 -0.17 -14.55
N ALA A 374 14.98 -1.28 -14.14
CA ALA A 374 15.61 -2.27 -13.27
C ALA A 374 16.84 -2.97 -13.93
N LYS A 375 16.93 -2.90 -15.25
CA LYS A 375 18.05 -3.49 -16.02
C LYS A 375 19.24 -2.52 -16.21
N ILE A 376 19.15 -1.31 -15.66
CA ILE A 376 20.22 -0.31 -15.74
C ILE A 376 20.77 -0.10 -14.34
N PRO A 377 21.97 -0.61 -14.04
CA PRO A 377 22.44 -0.75 -12.65
C PRO A 377 22.71 0.55 -11.92
N HIS A 378 22.85 1.66 -12.63
CA HIS A 378 23.21 2.96 -12.05
C HIS A 378 22.07 3.99 -12.12
N ILE A 379 20.83 3.54 -12.35
CA ILE A 379 19.61 4.32 -12.10
C ILE A 379 19.15 4.06 -10.66
N ALA A 380 19.02 5.12 -9.86
CA ALA A 380 18.45 5.03 -8.52
C ALA A 380 16.92 5.06 -8.56
N GLU A 381 16.35 5.99 -9.31
CA GLU A 381 14.92 6.14 -9.53
C GLU A 381 14.67 6.68 -10.93
N ALA A 382 13.52 6.31 -11.50
CA ALA A 382 13.08 6.84 -12.78
C ALA A 382 11.58 7.18 -12.76
N GLN A 383 11.18 8.15 -13.60
CA GLN A 383 9.78 8.55 -13.78
C GLN A 383 9.54 8.92 -15.23
N VAL A 384 8.42 8.50 -15.77
CA VAL A 384 8.01 8.75 -17.15
C VAL A 384 6.93 9.82 -17.15
N VAL A 385 7.11 10.85 -17.96
CA VAL A 385 6.08 11.88 -18.17
C VAL A 385 5.66 11.86 -19.63
N GLN A 386 4.43 11.48 -19.90
CA GLN A 386 3.90 11.57 -21.26
C GLN A 386 3.50 13.01 -21.56
N LYS A 387 4.27 13.69 -22.42
CA LYS A 387 4.05 15.10 -22.82
C LYS A 387 3.04 15.18 -23.96
N SER A 388 3.10 14.24 -24.89
CA SER A 388 2.19 14.12 -26.02
C SER A 388 2.07 12.65 -26.46
N LYS A 389 1.31 12.37 -27.50
CA LYS A 389 1.19 11.01 -28.05
C LYS A 389 2.50 10.44 -28.61
N ASP A 390 3.45 11.29 -28.96
CA ASP A 390 4.72 10.91 -29.59
C ASP A 390 5.95 11.31 -28.80
N GLU A 391 5.78 11.89 -27.59
CA GLU A 391 6.89 12.37 -26.76
C GLU A 391 6.80 11.93 -25.31
N LEU A 392 7.89 11.33 -24.84
CA LEU A 392 8.10 10.96 -23.45
C LEU A 392 9.30 11.71 -22.85
N GLU A 393 9.11 12.33 -21.72
CA GLU A 393 10.18 12.81 -20.87
C GLU A 393 10.51 11.74 -19.82
N ILE A 394 11.73 11.24 -19.84
CA ILE A 394 12.25 10.24 -18.91
C ILE A 394 13.08 10.98 -17.88
N ARG A 395 12.55 11.08 -16.65
CA ARG A 395 13.23 11.69 -15.50
C ARG A 395 14.02 10.64 -14.78
N VAL A 396 15.30 10.88 -14.54
CA VAL A 396 16.22 9.90 -13.95
C VAL A 396 16.98 10.52 -12.79
N VAL A 397 16.99 9.83 -11.67
CA VAL A 397 17.91 10.05 -10.55
C VAL A 397 19.05 9.07 -10.72
N ARG A 398 20.25 9.59 -10.91
CA ARG A 398 21.45 8.80 -11.22
C ARG A 398 22.22 8.47 -9.95
N LEU A 399 22.77 7.26 -9.90
CA LEU A 399 23.85 6.93 -8.97
C LEU A 399 25.18 7.55 -9.47
N GLU A 400 26.16 7.72 -8.58
CA GLU A 400 27.47 8.32 -8.90
C GLU A 400 28.20 7.61 -10.05
N ARG A 401 27.97 6.29 -10.21
CA ARG A 401 28.55 5.46 -11.27
C ARG A 401 27.75 5.43 -12.57
N TYR A 402 26.79 6.31 -12.76
CA TYR A 402 26.05 6.41 -14.01
C TYR A 402 26.93 6.98 -15.12
N HIS A 403 27.08 6.23 -16.22
CA HIS A 403 27.96 6.55 -17.32
C HIS A 403 27.20 6.66 -18.64
N LYS A 404 27.91 6.99 -19.71
CA LYS A 404 27.35 7.11 -21.06
C LYS A 404 26.76 5.78 -21.56
N GLU A 405 27.36 4.67 -21.19
CA GLU A 405 26.89 3.32 -21.53
C GLU A 405 25.51 3.02 -20.93
N ASP A 406 25.24 3.52 -19.71
CA ASP A 406 23.92 3.41 -19.08
C ASP A 406 22.85 4.19 -19.83
N GLU A 407 23.20 5.42 -20.29
CA GLU A 407 22.32 6.23 -21.13
C GLU A 407 22.03 5.58 -22.49
N GLU A 408 23.03 5.03 -23.15
CA GLU A 408 22.88 4.29 -24.40
C GLU A 408 22.01 3.04 -24.20
N MET A 409 22.17 2.35 -23.08
CA MET A 409 21.34 1.21 -22.70
C MET A 409 19.89 1.65 -22.47
N LEU A 410 19.68 2.77 -21.77
CA LEU A 410 18.36 3.34 -21.52
C LEU A 410 17.64 3.65 -22.83
N PHE A 411 18.28 4.34 -23.76
CA PHE A 411 17.69 4.65 -25.06
C PHE A 411 17.36 3.40 -25.87
N ARG A 412 18.23 2.39 -25.86
CA ARG A 412 17.99 1.13 -26.56
C ARG A 412 16.76 0.45 -26.01
N ARG A 413 16.67 0.27 -24.69
CA ARG A 413 15.52 -0.39 -24.06
C ARG A 413 14.22 0.38 -24.25
N LEU A 414 14.25 1.70 -24.16
CA LEU A 414 13.08 2.53 -24.48
C LEU A 414 12.55 2.26 -25.89
N ARG A 415 13.45 2.18 -26.87
CA ARG A 415 13.06 1.86 -28.27
C ARG A 415 12.52 0.45 -28.42
N ASP A 416 13.11 -0.51 -27.73
CA ASP A 416 12.71 -1.92 -27.79
C ASP A 416 11.33 -2.15 -27.17
N VAL A 417 11.02 -1.49 -26.05
CA VAL A 417 9.78 -1.69 -25.28
C VAL A 417 8.65 -0.77 -25.70
N VAL A 418 8.95 0.51 -25.93
CA VAL A 418 7.93 1.54 -26.18
C VAL A 418 7.80 1.83 -27.68
N GLY A 419 8.90 1.76 -28.43
CA GLY A 419 8.93 1.96 -29.87
C GLY A 419 9.97 2.98 -30.34
N ALA A 420 10.55 2.73 -31.49
CA ALA A 420 11.60 3.56 -32.09
C ALA A 420 11.08 4.93 -32.59
N GLU A 421 9.79 5.00 -32.89
CA GLU A 421 9.13 6.20 -33.44
C GLU A 421 8.76 7.24 -32.36
N MET A 422 8.88 6.88 -31.08
CA MET A 422 8.65 7.78 -29.95
C MET A 422 9.85 8.70 -29.76
N LYS A 423 9.60 9.95 -29.43
CA LYS A 423 10.63 10.92 -29.04
C LYS A 423 10.90 10.79 -27.54
N TYR A 424 12.16 10.61 -27.19
CA TYR A 424 12.60 10.47 -25.80
C TYR A 424 13.47 11.66 -25.40
N ARG A 425 13.07 12.33 -24.31
CA ARG A 425 13.85 13.38 -23.66
C ARG A 425 14.28 12.91 -22.28
N ILE A 426 15.56 12.71 -22.04
CA ILE A 426 16.08 12.37 -20.73
C ILE A 426 16.35 13.65 -19.94
N VAL A 427 15.87 13.68 -18.69
CA VAL A 427 16.07 14.77 -17.74
C VAL A 427 16.65 14.21 -16.45
N TYR A 428 17.81 14.68 -16.07
CA TYR A 428 18.47 14.27 -14.83
C TYR A 428 18.06 15.18 -13.67
N LEU A 429 17.57 14.55 -12.60
CA LEU A 429 17.07 15.24 -11.41
C LEU A 429 17.75 14.69 -10.15
N LYS A 430 17.73 15.49 -9.09
CA LYS A 430 18.16 15.04 -7.76
C LYS A 430 17.06 14.27 -7.03
N ASN A 431 15.80 14.61 -7.27
CA ASN A 431 14.62 13.96 -6.69
C ASN A 431 13.50 13.96 -7.72
N LEU A 432 12.66 12.92 -7.69
CA LEU A 432 11.49 12.83 -8.55
C LEU A 432 10.25 13.51 -7.95
N GLU A 433 9.31 13.85 -8.81
CA GLU A 433 8.04 14.45 -8.42
C GLU A 433 7.15 13.41 -7.72
N LYS A 434 6.53 13.80 -6.63
CA LYS A 434 5.56 13.00 -5.87
C LYS A 434 4.19 13.68 -5.90
N ALA A 435 3.13 12.88 -5.83
CA ALA A 435 1.76 13.38 -5.77
C ALA A 435 1.53 14.24 -4.50
N ALA A 436 0.48 15.05 -4.47
CA ALA A 436 0.16 15.93 -3.34
C ALA A 436 0.01 15.20 -1.99
N ASN A 437 -0.35 13.91 -2.00
CA ASN A 437 -0.39 13.03 -0.83
C ASN A 437 0.98 12.42 -0.48
N GLY A 438 2.06 12.81 -1.18
CA GLY A 438 3.42 12.33 -0.99
C GLY A 438 3.72 10.96 -1.59
N LYS A 439 2.78 10.34 -2.33
CA LYS A 439 2.99 9.06 -2.99
C LYS A 439 3.73 9.23 -4.31
N PHE A 440 4.59 8.28 -4.63
CA PHE A 440 5.27 8.19 -5.91
C PHE A 440 4.36 7.58 -6.99
N LYS A 441 4.51 8.08 -8.23
CA LYS A 441 3.95 7.49 -9.45
C LYS A 441 5.04 7.38 -10.48
N LEU A 442 5.22 6.21 -11.05
CA LEU A 442 6.23 6.00 -12.08
C LEU A 442 5.84 6.68 -13.40
N ILE A 443 4.56 6.70 -13.74
CA ILE A 443 4.06 7.38 -14.94
C ILE A 443 3.19 8.58 -14.55
N LEU A 444 3.49 9.73 -15.14
CA LEU A 444 2.69 10.96 -15.06
C LEU A 444 2.14 11.31 -16.45
N ASN A 445 0.83 11.36 -16.58
CA ASN A 445 0.16 11.79 -17.79
C ASN A 445 -0.23 13.27 -17.65
N HIS A 446 0.45 14.18 -18.36
CA HIS A 446 0.13 15.60 -18.41
C HIS A 446 -0.68 15.98 -19.68
N GLY A 447 -1.00 15.04 -20.52
CA GLY A 447 -1.68 15.23 -21.80
C GLY A 447 -3.02 14.52 -21.86
N GLY A 448 -4.04 15.26 -21.61
CA GLY A 448 -5.34 15.18 -22.23
C GLY A 448 -6.30 14.11 -21.76
N GLY A 449 -7.45 14.62 -21.45
CA GLY A 449 -8.68 13.87 -21.46
C GLY A 449 -9.05 13.36 -22.85
#